data_a0e1cee939dbe42427bafa246d0d20bd
#
_entry.id   a0e1cee939dbe42427bafa246d0d20bd
#
_cell.length_a   1.000
_cell.length_b   1.000
_cell.length_c   1.000
_cell.angle_alpha   90.00
_cell.angle_beta   90.00
_cell.angle_gamma   90.00
#
_symmetry.space_group_name_H-M   'P 1'
#
loop_
_entity.id
_entity.type
_entity.pdbx_description
1 polymer ?
#
loop_
_entity_poly.entity_id
_entity_poly.type
_entity_poly.pdbx_seq_one_letter_code
_entity_poly.pdbx_strand_id
1 'polypeptide(L)'
;RSGLPRGIFGDIVAPGTVCGTLLPQVKEEVGALSAKVISVAAHDTGSAVVSVPAATDKFIFISSGTWSIMGTETKAPVVTDASQRHNFTNEGGYGNTIRFSKNITGLWLEQESRRQWEREGEKFTYPELTALAREAAPLRSFIDPDDARFSTPGNLPKRIAEYCAETNQPVPETKGEIVRCILESLAMKYRYTVDAIDEMCGERMPAINIVGGGTQEKLLSQYAANACGRDVYTGPVEATALGNIAAQLIALGEIKDLSEARDVIANSFEIEHFVPQDKAAWDAAYEKFVTLIKE
;
A
#
# COMPACT_ATOMS: atom_id res chain seq x y z
N ARG A 1 -6.86 30.70 -6.81
CA ARG A 1 -5.52 31.34 -6.81
C ARG A 1 -5.19 31.70 -5.39
N SER A 2 -4.10 31.11 -4.85
CA SER A 2 -3.70 31.24 -3.43
C SER A 2 -3.15 32.63 -3.06
N GLY A 3 -2.89 33.50 -4.05
CA GLY A 3 -2.23 34.79 -3.83
C GLY A 3 -0.72 34.71 -3.49
N LEU A 4 -0.16 33.50 -3.43
CA LEU A 4 1.27 33.33 -3.16
C LEU A 4 2.13 33.70 -4.38
N PRO A 5 3.23 34.42 -4.20
CA PRO A 5 4.15 34.74 -5.30
C PRO A 5 4.79 33.45 -5.86
N ARG A 6 4.77 33.30 -7.18
CA ARG A 6 5.38 32.12 -7.82
C ARG A 6 6.89 31.99 -7.51
N GLY A 7 7.58 33.10 -7.31
CA GLY A 7 9.02 33.14 -7.03
C GLY A 7 9.46 32.53 -5.69
N ILE A 8 8.53 32.18 -4.79
CA ILE A 8 8.88 31.44 -3.56
C ILE A 8 9.07 29.94 -3.80
N PHE A 9 8.64 29.44 -4.96
CA PHE A 9 8.82 28.04 -5.37
C PHE A 9 10.03 27.94 -6.28
N GLY A 10 10.83 26.90 -6.08
CA GLY A 10 11.90 26.54 -7.03
C GLY A 10 11.34 26.01 -8.35
N ASP A 11 12.22 25.72 -9.28
CA ASP A 11 11.85 25.06 -10.52
C ASP A 11 11.37 23.63 -10.28
N ILE A 12 10.26 23.26 -10.92
CA ILE A 12 9.74 21.90 -10.88
C ILE A 12 10.45 21.09 -11.97
N VAL A 13 11.14 20.04 -11.58
CA VAL A 13 11.85 19.13 -12.50
C VAL A 13 11.18 17.75 -12.50
N ALA A 14 11.30 17.04 -13.63
CA ALA A 14 10.81 15.68 -13.73
C ALA A 14 11.68 14.72 -12.88
N PRO A 15 11.11 13.62 -12.33
CA PRO A 15 11.90 12.53 -11.77
C PRO A 15 12.92 11.99 -12.79
N GLY A 16 14.13 11.66 -12.32
CA GLY A 16 15.26 11.27 -13.17
C GLY A 16 16.09 12.43 -13.67
N THR A 17 15.77 13.69 -13.32
CA THR A 17 16.59 14.85 -13.71
C THR A 17 17.88 14.91 -12.89
N VAL A 18 19.02 15.05 -13.56
CA VAL A 18 20.29 15.40 -12.91
C VAL A 18 20.27 16.87 -12.56
N CYS A 19 20.09 17.21 -11.29
CA CYS A 19 19.99 18.58 -10.78
C CYS A 19 21.34 19.28 -10.65
N GLY A 20 22.44 18.51 -10.62
CA GLY A 20 23.79 19.06 -10.49
C GLY A 20 24.76 18.11 -9.78
N THR A 21 25.73 18.66 -9.10
CA THR A 21 26.70 17.92 -8.26
C THR A 21 26.61 18.44 -6.83
N LEU A 22 27.22 17.70 -5.89
CA LEU A 22 27.34 18.14 -4.50
C LEU A 22 28.04 19.52 -4.43
N LEU A 23 27.67 20.32 -3.44
CA LEU A 23 28.37 21.57 -3.13
C LEU A 23 29.84 21.27 -2.78
N PRO A 24 30.77 22.21 -3.08
CA PRO A 24 32.19 22.00 -2.82
C PRO A 24 32.52 21.57 -1.40
N GLN A 25 31.89 22.20 -0.40
CA GLN A 25 32.07 21.86 1.02
C GLN A 25 31.61 20.40 1.34
N VAL A 26 30.48 19.98 0.78
CA VAL A 26 29.97 18.61 0.99
C VAL A 26 30.86 17.60 0.28
N LYS A 27 31.38 17.91 -0.93
CA LYS A 27 32.34 17.06 -1.63
C LYS A 27 33.59 16.82 -0.80
N GLU A 28 34.12 17.87 -0.19
CA GLU A 28 35.32 17.80 0.65
C GLU A 28 35.04 16.97 1.92
N GLU A 29 33.90 17.17 2.57
CA GLU A 29 33.51 16.46 3.80
C GLU A 29 33.30 14.97 3.58
N VAL A 30 32.61 14.56 2.51
CA VAL A 30 32.25 13.15 2.25
C VAL A 30 33.20 12.43 1.30
N GLY A 31 34.15 13.13 0.69
CA GLY A 31 35.10 12.56 -0.27
C GLY A 31 34.49 12.13 -1.62
N ALA A 32 33.23 12.46 -1.90
CA ALA A 32 32.50 12.04 -3.09
C ALA A 32 32.56 13.10 -4.20
N LEU A 33 33.75 13.31 -4.80
CA LEU A 33 33.99 14.39 -5.73
C LEU A 33 33.18 14.38 -7.03
N SER A 34 32.77 13.19 -7.48
CA SER A 34 32.03 13.01 -8.75
C SER A 34 30.52 12.74 -8.57
N ALA A 35 30.03 12.71 -7.34
CA ALA A 35 28.63 12.39 -7.08
C ALA A 35 27.68 13.42 -7.74
N LYS A 36 26.64 12.92 -8.40
CA LYS A 36 25.55 13.72 -8.97
C LYS A 36 24.37 13.77 -8.03
N VAL A 37 23.65 14.87 -8.01
CA VAL A 37 22.37 15.01 -7.32
C VAL A 37 21.26 14.77 -8.34
N ILE A 38 20.44 13.77 -8.10
CA ILE A 38 19.39 13.34 -9.03
C ILE A 38 18.05 13.48 -8.34
N SER A 39 17.07 14.11 -8.99
CA SER A 39 15.69 14.11 -8.56
C SER A 39 15.10 12.72 -8.79
N VAL A 40 14.60 12.10 -7.73
CA VAL A 40 13.85 10.84 -7.81
C VAL A 40 12.36 11.11 -7.72
N ALA A 41 11.51 10.09 -7.69
CA ALA A 41 10.09 10.29 -7.39
C ALA A 41 9.99 10.96 -6.01
N ALA A 42 9.37 12.14 -5.94
CA ALA A 42 9.48 13.07 -4.80
C ALA A 42 8.85 12.54 -3.49
N HIS A 43 8.00 11.53 -3.58
CA HIS A 43 7.37 10.84 -2.46
C HIS A 43 7.93 9.42 -2.34
N ASP A 44 8.09 8.89 -1.14
CA ASP A 44 8.59 7.53 -0.89
C ASP A 44 7.75 6.46 -1.61
N THR A 45 6.42 6.57 -1.56
CA THR A 45 5.52 5.70 -2.33
C THR A 45 5.72 5.88 -3.85
N GLY A 46 6.09 7.07 -4.32
CA GLY A 46 6.44 7.27 -5.73
C GLY A 46 7.64 6.41 -6.14
N SER A 47 8.65 6.35 -5.30
CA SER A 47 9.79 5.44 -5.49
C SER A 47 9.38 3.98 -5.36
N ALA A 48 8.53 3.63 -4.39
CA ALA A 48 8.03 2.26 -4.25
C ALA A 48 7.29 1.79 -5.53
N VAL A 49 6.50 2.65 -6.17
CA VAL A 49 5.81 2.32 -7.43
C VAL A 49 6.78 2.11 -8.61
N VAL A 50 7.90 2.84 -8.65
CA VAL A 50 8.97 2.59 -9.63
C VAL A 50 9.45 1.15 -9.56
N SER A 51 9.58 0.59 -8.36
CA SER A 51 10.10 -0.76 -8.13
C SER A 51 9.06 -1.89 -8.24
N VAL A 52 7.79 -1.58 -8.50
CA VAL A 52 6.76 -2.61 -8.64
C VAL A 52 7.10 -3.52 -9.83
N PRO A 53 7.27 -4.83 -9.64
CA PRO A 53 7.66 -5.76 -10.70
C PRO A 53 6.46 -6.17 -11.56
N ALA A 54 5.71 -5.19 -12.06
CA ALA A 54 4.52 -5.42 -12.87
C ALA A 54 4.91 -5.84 -14.30
N ALA A 55 4.31 -6.91 -14.77
CA ALA A 55 4.54 -7.43 -16.13
C ALA A 55 3.92 -6.55 -17.23
N THR A 56 3.02 -5.63 -16.89
CA THR A 56 2.32 -4.73 -17.84
C THR A 56 2.12 -3.36 -17.22
N ASP A 57 1.78 -2.37 -18.03
CA ASP A 57 1.42 -1.01 -17.56
C ASP A 57 0.08 -0.96 -16.80
N LYS A 58 -0.70 -2.06 -16.84
CA LYS A 58 -1.99 -2.16 -16.17
C LYS A 58 -1.85 -3.05 -14.93
N PHE A 59 -1.80 -2.44 -13.79
CA PHE A 59 -1.67 -3.12 -12.51
C PHE A 59 -2.20 -2.26 -11.37
N ILE A 60 -2.57 -2.92 -10.29
CA ILE A 60 -2.81 -2.25 -9.03
C ILE A 60 -1.55 -2.44 -8.17
N PHE A 61 -1.11 -1.37 -7.53
CA PHE A 61 -0.09 -1.44 -6.51
C PHE A 61 -0.68 -1.24 -5.12
N ILE A 62 -0.08 -1.89 -4.12
CA ILE A 62 -0.29 -1.62 -2.71
C ILE A 62 1.10 -1.45 -2.07
N SER A 63 1.45 -0.20 -1.72
CA SER A 63 2.59 0.05 -0.84
C SER A 63 2.13 -0.20 0.59
N SER A 64 2.45 -1.40 1.09
CA SER A 64 1.92 -1.92 2.35
C SER A 64 2.91 -1.77 3.49
N GLY A 65 2.46 -1.14 4.55
CA GLY A 65 3.18 -0.92 5.80
C GLY A 65 2.21 -0.57 6.92
N THR A 66 2.56 0.38 7.77
CA THR A 66 1.64 0.95 8.77
C THR A 66 0.38 1.49 8.10
N TRP A 67 0.54 2.17 6.98
CA TRP A 67 -0.51 2.51 6.01
C TRP A 67 -0.47 1.58 4.82
N SER A 68 -1.58 1.48 4.09
CA SER A 68 -1.63 0.88 2.76
C SER A 68 -2.00 1.96 1.76
N ILE A 69 -1.05 2.34 0.90
CA ILE A 69 -1.33 3.26 -0.20
C ILE A 69 -1.62 2.41 -1.42
N MET A 70 -2.85 2.47 -1.90
CA MET A 70 -3.35 1.61 -2.98
C MET A 70 -3.78 2.42 -4.19
N GLY A 71 -3.40 1.99 -5.38
CA GLY A 71 -3.72 2.71 -6.60
C GLY A 71 -3.21 2.05 -7.86
N THR A 72 -3.20 2.83 -8.94
CA THR A 72 -2.67 2.47 -10.26
C THR A 72 -1.92 3.65 -10.87
N GLU A 73 -1.18 3.41 -11.94
CA GLU A 73 -0.59 4.46 -12.75
C GLU A 73 -1.50 4.79 -13.94
N THR A 74 -1.75 6.09 -14.16
CA THR A 74 -2.54 6.58 -15.29
C THR A 74 -1.72 7.58 -16.11
N LYS A 75 -2.11 7.80 -17.37
CA LYS A 75 -1.44 8.78 -18.27
C LYS A 75 -1.92 10.22 -18.06
N ALA A 76 -3.06 10.38 -17.40
CA ALA A 76 -3.66 11.68 -17.11
C ALA A 76 -4.39 11.63 -15.76
N PRO A 77 -4.55 12.76 -15.07
CA PRO A 77 -5.31 12.81 -13.82
C PRO A 77 -6.75 12.35 -14.00
N VAL A 78 -7.25 11.55 -13.06
CA VAL A 78 -8.65 11.12 -12.96
C VAL A 78 -9.35 12.05 -11.97
N VAL A 79 -10.11 13.02 -12.49
CA VAL A 79 -10.82 14.03 -11.69
C VAL A 79 -12.30 13.92 -11.99
N THR A 80 -13.01 13.15 -11.18
CA THR A 80 -14.44 12.84 -11.31
C THR A 80 -15.11 12.90 -9.95
N ASP A 81 -16.45 12.97 -9.93
CA ASP A 81 -17.22 12.90 -8.70
C ASP A 81 -16.96 11.57 -7.95
N ALA A 82 -16.71 10.48 -8.69
CA ALA A 82 -16.37 9.19 -8.11
C ALA A 82 -15.00 9.24 -7.42
N SER A 83 -13.97 9.83 -8.07
CA SER A 83 -12.64 9.96 -7.45
C SER A 83 -12.67 10.82 -6.19
N GLN A 84 -13.53 11.82 -6.14
CA GLN A 84 -13.74 12.64 -4.95
C GLN A 84 -14.46 11.85 -3.85
N ARG A 85 -15.56 11.16 -4.14
CA ARG A 85 -16.30 10.35 -3.15
C ARG A 85 -15.43 9.27 -2.55
N HIS A 86 -14.65 8.57 -3.36
CA HIS A 86 -13.73 7.52 -2.88
C HIS A 86 -12.42 8.06 -2.31
N ASN A 87 -12.25 9.39 -2.23
CA ASN A 87 -11.07 10.06 -1.68
C ASN A 87 -9.76 9.63 -2.35
N PHE A 88 -9.74 9.58 -3.69
CA PHE A 88 -8.53 9.35 -4.47
C PHE A 88 -7.78 10.63 -4.74
N THR A 89 -6.46 10.55 -4.76
CA THR A 89 -5.53 11.63 -5.12
C THR A 89 -4.87 11.34 -6.46
N ASN A 90 -4.44 12.41 -7.13
CA ASN A 90 -3.61 12.36 -8.33
C ASN A 90 -2.25 12.99 -8.00
N GLU A 91 -1.22 12.18 -8.01
CA GLU A 91 0.13 12.62 -7.69
C GLU A 91 1.08 12.32 -8.86
N GLY A 92 2.11 13.15 -9.05
CA GLY A 92 3.11 12.91 -10.08
C GLY A 92 3.85 11.58 -9.86
N GLY A 93 3.91 10.76 -10.90
CA GLY A 93 4.66 9.50 -10.95
C GLY A 93 5.97 9.65 -11.73
N TYR A 94 6.73 8.57 -11.85
CA TYR A 94 7.92 8.49 -12.68
C TYR A 94 7.52 8.40 -14.17
N GLY A 95 8.33 8.96 -15.07
CA GLY A 95 8.07 8.87 -16.52
C GLY A 95 6.81 9.62 -17.00
N ASN A 96 6.43 10.70 -16.32
CA ASN A 96 5.24 11.51 -16.61
C ASN A 96 3.91 10.76 -16.42
N THR A 97 3.88 9.70 -15.59
CA THR A 97 2.64 9.07 -15.16
C THR A 97 2.00 9.86 -14.02
N ILE A 98 0.75 9.55 -13.75
CA ILE A 98 0.02 9.99 -12.55
C ILE A 98 -0.21 8.76 -11.68
N ARG A 99 0.20 8.83 -10.43
CA ARG A 99 -0.22 7.88 -9.39
C ARG A 99 -1.62 8.26 -8.94
N PHE A 100 -2.58 7.51 -9.38
CA PHE A 100 -3.97 7.62 -8.96
C PHE A 100 -4.21 6.66 -7.81
N SER A 101 -4.26 7.18 -6.59
CA SER A 101 -4.20 6.34 -5.38
C SER A 101 -4.96 6.94 -4.21
N LYS A 102 -5.21 6.10 -3.20
CA LYS A 102 -5.76 6.53 -1.91
C LYS A 102 -5.02 5.87 -0.75
N ASN A 103 -5.07 6.51 0.40
CA ASN A 103 -4.61 5.94 1.65
C ASN A 103 -5.71 5.08 2.27
N ILE A 104 -5.31 3.92 2.79
CA ILE A 104 -6.14 3.03 3.60
C ILE A 104 -5.37 2.80 4.89
N THR A 105 -6.05 2.75 6.01
CA THR A 105 -5.43 2.30 7.27
C THR A 105 -4.91 0.88 7.06
N GLY A 106 -3.60 0.69 7.25
CA GLY A 106 -2.92 -0.58 6.95
C GLY A 106 -2.70 -1.44 8.20
N LEU A 107 -1.50 -2.01 8.31
CA LEU A 107 -1.10 -2.87 9.42
C LEU A 107 -0.94 -2.11 10.76
N TRP A 108 -1.17 -0.80 10.79
CA TRP A 108 -1.35 -0.03 12.03
C TRP A 108 -2.31 -0.70 13.00
N LEU A 109 -3.41 -1.28 12.50
CA LEU A 109 -4.43 -1.95 13.30
C LEU A 109 -3.84 -3.13 14.10
N GLU A 110 -3.04 -3.96 13.44
CA GLU A 110 -2.34 -5.07 14.09
C GLU A 110 -1.21 -4.58 14.99
N GLN A 111 -0.41 -3.63 14.50
CA GLN A 111 0.71 -3.06 15.24
C GLN A 111 0.27 -2.44 16.56
N GLU A 112 -0.81 -1.66 16.58
CA GLU A 112 -1.31 -1.02 17.77
C GLU A 112 -2.02 -2.01 18.71
N SER A 113 -2.69 -3.02 18.16
CA SER A 113 -3.23 -4.13 18.96
C SER A 113 -2.11 -4.89 19.68
N ARG A 114 -1.03 -5.21 18.96
CA ARG A 114 0.15 -5.85 19.54
C ARG A 114 0.80 -4.98 20.63
N ARG A 115 0.92 -3.65 20.42
CA ARG A 115 1.42 -2.72 21.44
C ARG A 115 0.51 -2.68 22.66
N GLN A 116 -0.80 -2.80 22.49
CA GLN A 116 -1.74 -2.86 23.61
C GLN A 116 -1.49 -4.10 24.46
N TRP A 117 -1.35 -5.27 23.86
CA TRP A 117 -1.05 -6.50 24.60
C TRP A 117 0.32 -6.43 25.30
N GLU A 118 1.32 -5.80 24.69
CA GLU A 118 2.60 -5.57 25.34
C GLU A 118 2.47 -4.66 26.57
N ARG A 119 1.63 -3.62 26.52
CA ARG A 119 1.30 -2.79 27.71
C ARG A 119 0.59 -3.58 28.82
N GLU A 120 -0.13 -4.61 28.46
CA GLU A 120 -0.81 -5.54 29.37
C GLU A 120 0.10 -6.67 29.88
N GLY A 121 1.37 -6.68 29.45
CA GLY A 121 2.40 -7.63 29.88
C GLY A 121 2.55 -8.87 29.01
N GLU A 122 1.85 -8.93 27.88
CA GLU A 122 1.90 -10.06 26.96
C GLU A 122 2.63 -9.65 25.67
N LYS A 123 3.73 -10.34 25.36
CA LYS A 123 4.55 -10.07 24.18
C LYS A 123 4.30 -11.13 23.11
N PHE A 124 4.03 -10.67 21.91
CA PHE A 124 3.86 -11.49 20.72
C PHE A 124 4.74 -10.99 19.58
N THR A 125 5.27 -11.91 18.82
CA THR A 125 5.82 -11.64 17.48
C THR A 125 4.69 -11.63 16.44
N TYR A 126 4.89 -11.02 15.27
CA TYR A 126 3.91 -11.07 14.19
C TYR A 126 3.63 -12.51 13.72
N PRO A 127 4.62 -13.40 13.53
CA PRO A 127 4.34 -14.80 13.18
C PRO A 127 3.45 -15.53 14.20
N GLU A 128 3.60 -15.27 15.50
CA GLU A 128 2.74 -15.86 16.53
C GLU A 128 1.30 -15.36 16.41
N LEU A 129 1.11 -14.06 16.18
CA LEU A 129 -0.22 -13.48 15.98
C LEU A 129 -0.88 -14.01 14.69
N THR A 130 -0.12 -14.10 13.59
CA THR A 130 -0.59 -14.70 12.33
C THR A 130 -0.98 -16.16 12.53
N ALA A 131 -0.22 -16.94 13.32
CA ALA A 131 -0.58 -18.34 13.64
C ALA A 131 -1.91 -18.43 14.40
N LEU A 132 -2.10 -17.61 15.43
CA LEU A 132 -3.37 -17.52 16.16
C LEU A 132 -4.54 -17.10 15.26
N ALA A 133 -4.32 -16.17 14.34
CA ALA A 133 -5.33 -15.76 13.38
C ALA A 133 -5.73 -16.88 12.41
N ARG A 134 -4.80 -17.75 12.02
CA ARG A 134 -5.09 -18.90 11.15
C ARG A 134 -6.00 -19.92 11.82
N GLU A 135 -5.89 -20.10 13.13
CA GLU A 135 -6.71 -21.03 13.92
C GLU A 135 -8.12 -20.48 14.20
N ALA A 136 -8.31 -19.18 14.17
CA ALA A 136 -9.60 -18.56 14.40
C ALA A 136 -10.59 -18.84 13.25
N ALA A 137 -11.90 -18.84 13.56
CA ALA A 137 -12.94 -19.08 12.56
C ALA A 137 -12.99 -17.98 11.50
N PRO A 138 -13.06 -18.33 10.19
CA PRO A 138 -12.99 -17.36 9.10
C PRO A 138 -14.27 -16.54 8.93
N LEU A 139 -14.10 -15.31 8.44
CA LEU A 139 -15.14 -14.42 7.89
C LEU A 139 -16.32 -14.17 8.86
N ARG A 140 -16.01 -14.07 10.16
CA ARG A 140 -17.02 -13.90 11.21
C ARG A 140 -17.42 -12.46 11.46
N SER A 141 -16.44 -11.56 11.49
CA SER A 141 -16.62 -10.16 11.86
C SER A 141 -15.69 -9.27 11.05
N PHE A 142 -16.16 -8.08 10.75
CA PHE A 142 -15.42 -7.09 9.97
C PHE A 142 -15.51 -5.71 10.61
N ILE A 143 -14.50 -4.89 10.37
CA ILE A 143 -14.50 -3.46 10.68
C ILE A 143 -14.27 -2.66 9.40
N ASP A 144 -14.72 -1.40 9.34
CA ASP A 144 -14.17 -0.47 8.36
C ASP A 144 -12.80 0.01 8.86
N PRO A 145 -11.68 -0.38 8.21
CA PRO A 145 -10.35 0.03 8.66
C PRO A 145 -10.15 1.55 8.76
N ASP A 146 -10.90 2.31 7.97
CA ASP A 146 -10.81 3.77 7.90
C ASP A 146 -11.77 4.48 8.86
N ASP A 147 -12.55 3.76 9.71
CA ASP A 147 -13.36 4.41 10.75
C ASP A 147 -12.44 5.20 11.71
N ALA A 148 -12.81 6.45 11.96
CA ALA A 148 -11.99 7.39 12.73
C ALA A 148 -11.60 6.89 14.13
N ARG A 149 -12.38 6.00 14.72
CA ARG A 149 -12.07 5.37 16.02
C ARG A 149 -10.77 4.56 16.03
N PHE A 150 -10.31 4.10 14.87
CA PHE A 150 -9.12 3.27 14.74
C PHE A 150 -7.85 4.07 14.43
N SER A 151 -7.96 5.38 14.15
CA SER A 151 -6.83 6.23 13.75
C SER A 151 -5.91 6.63 14.90
N THR A 152 -6.38 6.53 16.14
CA THR A 152 -5.63 7.00 17.33
C THR A 152 -5.02 5.85 18.13
N PRO A 153 -3.83 6.02 18.75
CA PRO A 153 -3.27 5.04 19.66
C PRO A 153 -4.19 4.69 20.85
N GLY A 154 -3.96 3.57 21.49
CA GLY A 154 -4.66 3.11 22.69
C GLY A 154 -5.22 1.71 22.56
N ASN A 155 -6.25 1.37 23.34
CA ASN A 155 -6.80 0.02 23.36
C ASN A 155 -7.60 -0.30 22.10
N LEU A 156 -6.87 -0.64 21.02
CA LEU A 156 -7.46 -0.95 19.72
C LEU A 156 -8.26 -2.27 19.73
N PRO A 157 -7.79 -3.35 20.40
CA PRO A 157 -8.58 -4.58 20.54
C PRO A 157 -9.97 -4.34 21.12
N LYS A 158 -10.07 -3.51 22.18
CA LYS A 158 -11.34 -3.15 22.79
C LYS A 158 -12.25 -2.40 21.80
N ARG A 159 -11.70 -1.42 21.06
CA ARG A 159 -12.46 -0.64 20.06
C ARG A 159 -12.97 -1.51 18.90
N ILE A 160 -12.21 -2.53 18.50
CA ILE A 160 -12.64 -3.52 17.49
C ILE A 160 -13.82 -4.33 18.02
N ALA A 161 -13.73 -4.83 19.25
CA ALA A 161 -14.80 -5.56 19.90
C ALA A 161 -16.08 -4.71 20.04
N GLU A 162 -15.95 -3.46 20.48
CA GLU A 162 -17.06 -2.51 20.58
C GLU A 162 -17.69 -2.23 19.21
N TYR A 163 -16.88 -2.02 18.16
CA TYR A 163 -17.37 -1.82 16.79
C TYR A 163 -18.20 -3.03 16.31
N CYS A 164 -17.70 -4.25 16.52
CA CYS A 164 -18.42 -5.46 16.15
C CYS A 164 -19.75 -5.60 16.92
N ALA A 165 -19.76 -5.29 18.21
CA ALA A 165 -20.99 -5.29 19.02
C ALA A 165 -22.01 -4.25 18.52
N GLU A 166 -21.58 -3.03 18.25
CA GLU A 166 -22.42 -1.94 17.75
C GLU A 166 -23.02 -2.22 16.36
N THR A 167 -22.32 -3.00 15.55
CA THR A 167 -22.75 -3.40 14.20
C THR A 167 -23.45 -4.76 14.16
N ASN A 168 -23.84 -5.30 15.33
CA ASN A 168 -24.52 -6.58 15.49
C ASN A 168 -23.77 -7.77 14.87
N GLN A 169 -22.46 -7.77 14.93
CA GLN A 169 -21.59 -8.85 14.49
C GLN A 169 -21.12 -9.70 15.68
N PRO A 170 -20.68 -10.94 15.45
CA PRO A 170 -19.97 -11.71 16.47
C PRO A 170 -18.77 -10.92 17.01
N VAL A 171 -18.67 -10.79 18.33
CA VAL A 171 -17.57 -10.03 18.94
C VAL A 171 -16.33 -10.91 18.98
N PRO A 172 -15.17 -10.45 18.46
CA PRO A 172 -13.93 -11.19 18.59
C PRO A 172 -13.41 -11.11 20.04
N GLU A 173 -13.17 -12.26 20.67
CA GLU A 173 -12.80 -12.38 22.07
C GLU A 173 -11.33 -12.74 22.26
N THR A 174 -10.78 -13.54 21.36
CA THR A 174 -9.37 -13.96 21.42
C THR A 174 -8.47 -13.07 20.55
N LYS A 175 -7.18 -13.08 20.85
CA LYS A 175 -6.19 -12.35 20.06
C LYS A 175 -6.19 -12.80 18.60
N GLY A 176 -6.31 -14.10 18.37
CA GLY A 176 -6.40 -14.68 17.03
C GLY A 176 -7.64 -14.17 16.26
N GLU A 177 -8.80 -14.12 16.91
CA GLU A 177 -10.03 -13.59 16.29
C GLU A 177 -9.91 -12.09 15.98
N ILE A 178 -9.27 -11.31 16.85
CA ILE A 178 -9.02 -9.89 16.63
C ILE A 178 -8.10 -9.67 15.44
N VAL A 179 -6.96 -10.37 15.39
CA VAL A 179 -6.01 -10.24 14.26
C VAL A 179 -6.66 -10.72 12.97
N ARG A 180 -7.39 -11.81 13.00
CA ARG A 180 -8.13 -12.30 11.83
C ARG A 180 -9.17 -11.30 11.35
N CYS A 181 -9.96 -10.73 12.23
CA CYS A 181 -10.90 -9.64 11.91
C CYS A 181 -10.19 -8.47 11.22
N ILE A 182 -9.02 -8.06 11.72
CA ILE A 182 -8.21 -6.99 11.11
C ILE A 182 -7.79 -7.37 9.69
N LEU A 183 -7.14 -8.53 9.50
CA LEU A 183 -6.57 -8.93 8.22
C LEU A 183 -7.66 -9.18 7.16
N GLU A 184 -8.77 -9.82 7.55
CA GLU A 184 -9.92 -10.03 6.66
C GLU A 184 -10.58 -8.69 6.28
N SER A 185 -10.71 -7.76 7.23
CA SER A 185 -11.26 -6.42 6.97
C SER A 185 -10.38 -5.60 6.02
N LEU A 186 -9.06 -5.66 6.18
CA LEU A 186 -8.11 -5.04 5.26
C LEU A 186 -8.25 -5.61 3.85
N ALA A 187 -8.34 -6.92 3.71
CA ALA A 187 -8.53 -7.58 2.42
C ALA A 187 -9.85 -7.18 1.75
N MET A 188 -10.94 -7.05 2.52
CA MET A 188 -12.24 -6.55 2.02
C MET A 188 -12.16 -5.08 1.61
N LYS A 189 -11.43 -4.25 2.36
CA LYS A 189 -11.22 -2.84 2.00
C LYS A 189 -10.38 -2.72 0.73
N TYR A 190 -9.42 -3.61 0.52
CA TYR A 190 -8.68 -3.69 -0.73
C TYR A 190 -9.62 -4.02 -1.90
N ARG A 191 -10.51 -4.99 -1.76
CA ARG A 191 -11.52 -5.29 -2.77
C ARG A 191 -12.39 -4.08 -3.09
N TYR A 192 -12.92 -3.41 -2.08
CA TYR A 192 -13.72 -2.19 -2.25
C TYR A 192 -12.96 -1.12 -3.05
N THR A 193 -11.68 -0.99 -2.79
CA THR A 193 -10.80 -0.03 -3.48
C THR A 193 -10.46 -0.48 -4.91
N VAL A 194 -10.25 -1.78 -5.12
CA VAL A 194 -10.05 -2.38 -6.45
C VAL A 194 -11.26 -2.14 -7.35
N ASP A 195 -12.47 -2.41 -6.84
CA ASP A 195 -13.71 -2.23 -7.59
C ASP A 195 -13.89 -0.75 -8.00
N ALA A 196 -13.56 0.19 -7.10
CA ALA A 196 -13.56 1.62 -7.41
C ALA A 196 -12.52 2.02 -8.46
N ILE A 197 -11.29 1.46 -8.41
CA ILE A 197 -10.26 1.70 -9.42
C ILE A 197 -10.72 1.21 -10.78
N ASP A 198 -11.25 0.00 -10.87
CA ASP A 198 -11.75 -0.57 -12.12
C ASP A 198 -12.85 0.28 -12.74
N GLU A 199 -13.83 0.71 -11.92
CA GLU A 199 -14.91 1.57 -12.35
C GLU A 199 -14.37 2.89 -12.91
N MET A 200 -13.50 3.57 -12.16
CA MET A 200 -12.98 4.88 -12.54
C MET A 200 -11.99 4.83 -13.72
N CYS A 201 -11.28 3.72 -13.89
CA CYS A 201 -10.39 3.49 -15.04
C CYS A 201 -11.13 2.91 -16.25
N GLY A 202 -12.39 2.45 -16.10
CA GLY A 202 -13.20 1.86 -17.16
C GLY A 202 -12.72 0.48 -17.63
N GLU A 203 -11.86 -0.18 -16.87
CA GLU A 203 -11.33 -1.50 -17.20
C GLU A 203 -10.90 -2.27 -15.94
N ARG A 204 -10.97 -3.60 -16.02
CA ARG A 204 -10.51 -4.47 -14.95
C ARG A 204 -8.99 -4.58 -14.96
N MET A 205 -8.35 -4.24 -13.85
CA MET A 205 -6.92 -4.44 -13.67
C MET A 205 -6.60 -5.93 -13.48
N PRO A 206 -5.57 -6.48 -14.16
CA PRO A 206 -5.35 -7.93 -14.19
C PRO A 206 -4.82 -8.51 -12.87
N ALA A 207 -3.99 -7.77 -12.15
CA ALA A 207 -3.31 -8.24 -10.96
C ALA A 207 -3.07 -7.12 -9.94
N ILE A 208 -2.74 -7.54 -8.72
CA ILE A 208 -2.37 -6.67 -7.61
C ILE A 208 -0.91 -6.96 -7.25
N ASN A 209 -0.10 -5.91 -7.12
CA ASN A 209 1.28 -6.01 -6.68
C ASN A 209 1.42 -5.35 -5.30
N ILE A 210 1.74 -6.12 -4.28
CA ILE A 210 1.99 -5.62 -2.92
C ILE A 210 3.50 -5.49 -2.74
N VAL A 211 3.95 -4.31 -2.33
CA VAL A 211 5.35 -4.00 -2.06
C VAL A 211 5.51 -3.40 -0.66
N GLY A 212 6.72 -3.37 -0.14
CA GLY A 212 7.02 -2.82 1.18
C GLY A 212 6.97 -3.86 2.29
N GLY A 213 7.17 -3.41 3.53
CA GLY A 213 7.28 -4.30 4.71
C GLY A 213 6.05 -5.18 4.97
N GLY A 214 4.86 -4.75 4.53
CA GLY A 214 3.62 -5.52 4.68
C GLY A 214 3.55 -6.80 3.85
N THR A 215 4.46 -7.00 2.88
CA THR A 215 4.59 -8.26 2.13
C THR A 215 4.97 -9.45 3.01
N GLN A 216 5.52 -9.19 4.20
CA GLN A 216 5.85 -10.22 5.17
C GLN A 216 4.61 -10.82 5.84
N GLU A 217 3.46 -10.11 5.84
CA GLU A 217 2.18 -10.66 6.30
C GLU A 217 1.51 -11.45 5.17
N LYS A 218 1.99 -12.68 4.97
CA LYS A 218 1.54 -13.56 3.88
C LYS A 218 0.06 -13.94 3.98
N LEU A 219 -0.50 -13.92 5.19
CA LEU A 219 -1.93 -14.21 5.38
C LEU A 219 -2.79 -13.09 4.81
N LEU A 220 -2.40 -11.82 5.01
CA LEU A 220 -3.06 -10.68 4.37
C LEU A 220 -2.95 -10.75 2.84
N SER A 221 -1.79 -11.12 2.32
CA SER A 221 -1.57 -11.26 0.87
C SER A 221 -2.49 -12.33 0.26
N GLN A 222 -2.64 -13.47 0.92
CA GLN A 222 -3.58 -14.51 0.49
C GLN A 222 -5.04 -14.03 0.61
N TYR A 223 -5.40 -13.36 1.70
CA TYR A 223 -6.74 -12.81 1.88
C TYR A 223 -7.05 -11.70 0.85
N ALA A 224 -6.08 -10.90 0.48
CA ALA A 224 -6.22 -9.91 -0.60
C ALA A 224 -6.52 -10.60 -1.95
N ALA A 225 -5.81 -11.68 -2.28
CA ALA A 225 -6.11 -12.47 -3.48
C ALA A 225 -7.53 -13.03 -3.44
N ASN A 226 -7.92 -13.63 -2.33
CA ASN A 226 -9.23 -14.25 -2.15
C ASN A 226 -10.37 -13.22 -2.25
N ALA A 227 -10.24 -12.10 -1.52
CA ALA A 227 -11.25 -11.05 -1.49
C ALA A 227 -11.41 -10.38 -2.86
N CYS A 228 -10.30 -10.01 -3.52
CA CYS A 228 -10.32 -9.32 -4.80
C CYS A 228 -10.60 -10.24 -6.00
N GLY A 229 -10.50 -11.55 -5.83
CA GLY A 229 -10.65 -12.51 -6.93
C GLY A 229 -9.62 -12.29 -8.04
N ARG A 230 -8.36 -11.97 -7.65
CA ARG A 230 -7.25 -11.64 -8.54
C ARG A 230 -5.95 -12.18 -8.00
N ASP A 231 -5.03 -12.44 -8.92
CA ASP A 231 -3.67 -12.80 -8.55
C ASP A 231 -2.99 -11.65 -7.81
N VAL A 232 -2.28 -11.99 -6.74
CA VAL A 232 -1.48 -11.06 -5.95
C VAL A 232 -0.03 -11.48 -6.02
N TYR A 233 0.83 -10.55 -6.38
CA TYR A 233 2.28 -10.70 -6.38
C TYR A 233 2.86 -9.85 -5.26
N THR A 234 3.79 -10.39 -4.47
CA THR A 234 4.35 -9.68 -3.30
C THR A 234 5.86 -9.58 -3.38
N GLY A 235 6.38 -8.39 -3.16
CA GLY A 235 7.79 -8.03 -3.17
C GLY A 235 8.12 -6.94 -4.20
N PRO A 236 9.26 -6.30 -4.04
CA PRO A 236 10.24 -6.42 -2.97
C PRO A 236 9.79 -5.75 -1.64
N VAL A 237 10.45 -6.15 -0.53
CA VAL A 237 10.22 -5.55 0.80
C VAL A 237 10.73 -4.09 0.83
N GLU A 238 11.94 -3.86 0.34
CA GLU A 238 12.60 -2.55 0.34
C GLU A 238 12.29 -1.74 -0.95
N ALA A 239 11.03 -1.75 -1.36
CA ALA A 239 10.56 -1.17 -2.60
C ALA A 239 10.95 0.31 -2.78
N THR A 240 10.80 1.11 -1.72
CA THR A 240 11.14 2.55 -1.77
C THR A 240 12.61 2.77 -2.09
N ALA A 241 13.51 2.06 -1.41
CA ALA A 241 14.93 2.18 -1.64
C ALA A 241 15.32 1.72 -3.05
N LEU A 242 14.77 0.59 -3.48
CA LEU A 242 15.03 0.03 -4.81
C LEU A 242 14.54 0.94 -5.94
N GLY A 243 13.35 1.50 -5.81
CA GLY A 243 12.84 2.44 -6.81
C GLY A 243 13.61 3.76 -6.85
N ASN A 244 14.09 4.23 -5.69
CA ASN A 244 14.99 5.37 -5.61
C ASN A 244 16.31 5.10 -6.36
N ILE A 245 16.92 3.94 -6.14
CA ILE A 245 18.13 3.50 -6.83
C ILE A 245 17.87 3.34 -8.33
N ALA A 246 16.77 2.69 -8.72
CA ALA A 246 16.40 2.48 -10.11
C ALA A 246 16.26 3.81 -10.87
N ALA A 247 15.58 4.79 -10.27
CA ALA A 247 15.42 6.12 -10.86
C ALA A 247 16.79 6.81 -11.10
N GLN A 248 17.74 6.62 -10.19
CA GLN A 248 19.11 7.15 -10.36
C GLN A 248 19.89 6.40 -11.44
N LEU A 249 19.78 5.08 -11.50
CA LEU A 249 20.45 4.27 -12.53
C LEU A 249 19.94 4.61 -13.93
N ILE A 250 18.63 4.83 -14.09
CA ILE A 250 18.04 5.29 -15.36
C ILE A 250 18.61 6.68 -15.72
N ALA A 251 18.64 7.61 -14.76
CA ALA A 251 19.17 8.97 -14.98
C ALA A 251 20.65 8.99 -15.36
N LEU A 252 21.42 7.99 -14.94
CA LEU A 252 22.84 7.82 -15.25
C LEU A 252 23.08 7.05 -16.56
N GLY A 253 22.05 6.45 -17.14
CA GLY A 253 22.14 5.64 -18.36
C GLY A 253 22.66 4.22 -18.13
N GLU A 254 22.72 3.76 -16.88
CA GLU A 254 23.10 2.38 -16.51
C GLU A 254 21.93 1.37 -16.74
N ILE A 255 20.70 1.86 -16.66
CA ILE A 255 19.46 1.16 -17.02
C ILE A 255 18.74 2.03 -18.05
N LYS A 256 18.19 1.40 -19.08
CA LYS A 256 17.62 2.08 -20.22
C LYS A 256 16.35 2.87 -19.88
N ASP A 257 15.41 2.20 -19.19
CA ASP A 257 14.07 2.74 -18.91
C ASP A 257 13.41 2.04 -17.71
N LEU A 258 12.19 2.47 -17.38
CA LEU A 258 11.41 1.91 -16.27
C LEU A 258 11.07 0.42 -16.46
N SER A 259 10.84 -0.03 -17.70
CA SER A 259 10.55 -1.44 -17.98
C SER A 259 11.75 -2.31 -17.63
N GLU A 260 12.94 -1.96 -18.11
CA GLU A 260 14.17 -2.68 -17.78
C GLU A 260 14.46 -2.64 -16.27
N ALA A 261 14.19 -1.52 -15.58
CA ALA A 261 14.35 -1.44 -14.14
C ALA A 261 13.44 -2.42 -13.40
N ARG A 262 12.18 -2.54 -13.80
CA ARG A 262 11.23 -3.50 -13.24
C ARG A 262 11.64 -4.95 -13.52
N ASP A 263 12.14 -5.24 -14.71
CA ASP A 263 12.68 -6.57 -15.06
C ASP A 263 13.89 -6.94 -14.20
N VAL A 264 14.82 -6.00 -14.00
CA VAL A 264 15.99 -6.19 -13.12
C VAL A 264 15.53 -6.49 -11.69
N ILE A 265 14.56 -5.76 -11.16
CA ILE A 265 14.03 -5.97 -9.82
C ILE A 265 13.32 -7.32 -9.73
N ALA A 266 12.47 -7.66 -10.69
CA ALA A 266 11.77 -8.95 -10.72
C ALA A 266 12.73 -10.15 -10.73
N ASN A 267 13.88 -10.01 -11.39
CA ASN A 267 14.90 -11.08 -11.46
C ASN A 267 15.88 -11.07 -10.29
N SER A 268 15.92 -10.00 -9.47
CA SER A 268 16.87 -9.85 -8.36
C SER A 268 16.28 -10.19 -6.99
N PHE A 269 14.96 -10.20 -6.87
CA PHE A 269 14.26 -10.41 -5.61
C PHE A 269 13.21 -11.50 -5.76
N GLU A 270 12.93 -12.18 -4.66
CA GLU A 270 11.85 -13.16 -4.60
C GLU A 270 10.50 -12.46 -4.69
N ILE A 271 9.70 -12.84 -5.67
CA ILE A 271 8.33 -12.39 -5.87
C ILE A 271 7.41 -13.58 -5.60
N GLU A 272 6.67 -13.54 -4.51
CA GLU A 272 5.70 -14.58 -4.19
C GLU A 272 4.39 -14.34 -4.93
N HIS A 273 3.71 -15.43 -5.31
CA HIS A 273 2.44 -15.39 -6.04
C HIS A 273 1.33 -16.07 -5.24
N PHE A 274 0.24 -15.37 -5.05
CA PHE A 274 -0.97 -15.83 -4.36
C PHE A 274 -2.13 -15.84 -5.33
N VAL A 275 -2.77 -16.99 -5.45
CA VAL A 275 -3.96 -17.18 -6.28
C VAL A 275 -5.23 -17.13 -5.43
N PRO A 276 -6.36 -16.63 -5.97
CA PRO A 276 -7.63 -16.60 -5.27
C PRO A 276 -8.13 -17.99 -4.84
N GLN A 277 -8.64 -18.09 -3.63
CA GLN A 277 -9.25 -19.29 -3.06
C GLN A 277 -10.61 -18.94 -2.48
N ASP A 278 -11.51 -19.94 -2.34
CA ASP A 278 -12.79 -19.83 -1.64
C ASP A 278 -13.68 -18.64 -2.06
N LYS A 279 -13.66 -18.31 -3.37
CA LYS A 279 -14.33 -17.13 -3.93
C LYS A 279 -15.75 -16.93 -3.44
N ALA A 280 -16.57 -17.99 -3.39
CA ALA A 280 -17.97 -17.88 -3.01
C ALA A 280 -18.16 -17.42 -1.56
N ALA A 281 -17.31 -17.90 -0.63
CA ALA A 281 -17.34 -17.49 0.77
C ALA A 281 -16.93 -16.02 0.93
N TRP A 282 -15.89 -15.58 0.19
CA TRP A 282 -15.42 -14.20 0.20
C TRP A 282 -16.43 -13.24 -0.44
N ASP A 283 -17.11 -13.64 -1.51
CA ASP A 283 -18.18 -12.85 -2.13
C ASP A 283 -19.36 -12.63 -1.17
N ALA A 284 -19.83 -13.69 -0.51
CA ALA A 284 -20.91 -13.59 0.47
C ALA A 284 -20.52 -12.74 1.70
N ALA A 285 -19.26 -12.78 2.11
CA ALA A 285 -18.74 -11.97 3.20
C ALA A 285 -18.58 -10.50 2.78
N TYR A 286 -18.21 -10.24 1.53
CA TYR A 286 -18.07 -8.87 0.99
C TYR A 286 -19.41 -8.13 0.96
N GLU A 287 -20.52 -8.80 0.64
CA GLU A 287 -21.86 -8.20 0.71
C GLU A 287 -22.18 -7.66 2.12
N LYS A 288 -21.71 -8.35 3.17
CA LYS A 288 -21.85 -7.86 4.55
C LYS A 288 -20.88 -6.70 4.82
N PHE A 289 -19.63 -6.81 4.38
CA PHE A 289 -18.61 -5.80 4.61
C PHE A 289 -19.00 -4.43 4.03
N VAL A 290 -19.54 -4.38 2.82
CA VAL A 290 -19.91 -3.09 2.19
C VAL A 290 -20.99 -2.33 2.97
N THR A 291 -21.81 -3.02 3.76
CA THR A 291 -22.81 -2.35 4.62
C THR A 291 -22.19 -1.58 5.80
N LEU A 292 -20.92 -1.84 6.11
CA LEU A 292 -20.18 -1.20 7.20
C LEU A 292 -19.47 0.08 6.71
N ILE A 293 -19.22 0.20 5.41
CA ILE A 293 -18.53 1.36 4.82
C ILE A 293 -19.48 2.54 4.86
N LYS A 294 -19.03 3.61 5.51
CA LYS A 294 -19.71 4.92 5.50
C LYS A 294 -19.05 5.79 4.44
N GLU A 295 -19.81 6.19 3.43
CA GLU A 295 -19.37 7.17 2.42
C GLU A 295 -19.33 8.59 2.99
#